data_e2752a1be3d78709dbd4ce0fd751c015
#
_entry.id   e2752a1be3d78709dbd4ce0fd751c015
#
_cell.length_a   1.000
_cell.length_b   1.000
_cell.length_c   1.000
_cell.angle_alpha   90.00
_cell.angle_beta   90.00
_cell.angle_gamma   90.00
#
_symmetry.space_group_name_H-M   'P 1'
#
loop_
_entity.id
_entity.type
_entity.pdbx_description
1 polymer ?
#
loop_
_entity_poly.entity_id
_entity_poly.type
_entity_poly.pdbx_seq_one_letter_code
_entity_poly.pdbx_strand_id
1 'polypeptide(L)'
;MISIARFGLLLALVASPAWAADAATTSLSLSDSLTELQAFQAEVGDAKREFVQQQLDLTEAEAGKFWSIYDEHQTSLSVLNRRRLENIHAFAALFNAVSTDTAAGTAVAKEALAIETDEAALTQKTFGKLKKVLPIMKTIRYLQFESKLRAILKFQLAAEIPYAQP
;
A
#
# COMPACT_ATOMS: atom_id res chain seq x y z
N MET A 1 8.51 -22.12 15.53
CA MET A 1 9.44 -21.88 14.41
C MET A 1 8.59 -21.75 13.15
N ILE A 2 8.04 -20.56 12.88
CA ILE A 2 7.25 -20.31 11.69
C ILE A 2 8.24 -19.95 10.58
N SER A 3 8.26 -20.77 9.56
CA SER A 3 9.21 -20.68 8.45
C SER A 3 9.02 -19.35 7.70
N ILE A 4 10.03 -18.52 7.76
CA ILE A 4 10.19 -17.26 6.98
C ILE A 4 10.17 -17.52 5.46
N ALA A 5 10.07 -18.79 5.05
CA ALA A 5 10.15 -19.24 3.67
C ALA A 5 8.92 -18.86 2.80
N ARG A 6 7.81 -18.40 3.37
CA ARG A 6 6.64 -18.00 2.56
C ARG A 6 6.65 -16.51 2.18
N PHE A 7 7.48 -15.70 2.82
CA PHE A 7 7.72 -14.30 2.40
C PHE A 7 8.77 -14.19 1.28
N GLY A 8 9.46 -15.28 0.95
CA GLY A 8 10.52 -15.31 -0.06
C GLY A 8 10.04 -15.41 -1.51
N LEU A 9 8.74 -15.61 -1.77
CA LEU A 9 8.26 -15.79 -3.15
C LEU A 9 7.98 -14.47 -3.88
N LEU A 10 8.02 -13.33 -3.18
CA LEU A 10 7.92 -11.98 -3.79
C LEU A 10 9.30 -11.37 -4.11
N LEU A 11 10.39 -12.06 -3.76
CA LEU A 11 11.76 -11.58 -4.02
C LEU A 11 12.45 -12.25 -5.22
N ALA A 12 11.78 -13.13 -5.96
CA ALA A 12 12.39 -13.88 -7.07
C ALA A 12 12.19 -13.24 -8.45
N LEU A 13 11.79 -11.96 -8.54
CA LEU A 13 11.64 -11.25 -9.81
C LEU A 13 12.65 -10.12 -9.99
N VAL A 14 13.81 -10.21 -9.33
CA VAL A 14 14.91 -9.28 -9.57
C VAL A 14 16.13 -10.07 -10.05
N ALA A 15 16.14 -10.46 -11.30
CA ALA A 15 17.37 -10.72 -12.04
C ALA A 15 17.11 -10.78 -13.53
N SER A 16 17.15 -9.66 -14.21
CA SER A 16 17.86 -9.55 -15.50
C SER A 16 17.82 -8.10 -16.00
N PRO A 17 18.92 -7.44 -16.23
CA PRO A 17 18.98 -6.23 -17.02
C PRO A 17 19.03 -6.63 -18.50
N ALA A 18 17.89 -6.92 -19.09
CA ALA A 18 17.77 -6.99 -20.54
C ALA A 18 17.00 -5.75 -21.01
N TRP A 19 17.71 -4.69 -21.12
CA TRP A 19 17.26 -3.49 -21.79
C TRP A 19 17.37 -3.68 -23.29
N ALA A 20 16.49 -4.47 -23.85
CA ALA A 20 16.08 -4.47 -25.27
C ALA A 20 15.24 -5.71 -25.54
N ALA A 21 14.08 -5.50 -26.03
CA ALA A 21 13.24 -6.38 -26.81
C ALA A 21 11.90 -6.78 -26.19
N ASP A 22 10.87 -6.43 -26.96
CA ASP A 22 9.48 -6.85 -26.86
C ASP A 22 8.67 -6.38 -25.65
N ALA A 23 8.29 -5.11 -25.74
CA ALA A 23 7.16 -4.57 -24.98
C ALA A 23 5.81 -5.05 -25.59
N ALA A 24 5.58 -6.34 -25.55
CA ALA A 24 4.24 -6.88 -25.47
C ALA A 24 3.86 -6.95 -23.99
N THR A 25 3.99 -5.84 -23.27
CA THR A 25 3.36 -5.67 -21.97
C THR A 25 1.87 -5.66 -22.23
N THR A 26 1.21 -6.76 -21.97
CA THR A 26 -0.23 -6.82 -21.79
C THR A 26 -0.55 -5.80 -20.70
N SER A 27 -0.94 -4.58 -21.10
CA SER A 27 -1.39 -3.57 -20.16
C SER A 27 -2.68 -4.11 -19.55
N LEU A 28 -2.59 -4.59 -18.30
CA LEU A 28 -3.77 -4.96 -17.54
C LEU A 28 -4.73 -3.76 -17.55
N SER A 29 -5.99 -4.04 -17.78
CA SER A 29 -7.00 -2.98 -17.68
C SER A 29 -7.06 -2.48 -16.23
N LEU A 30 -7.55 -1.27 -16.00
CA LEU A 30 -7.73 -0.77 -14.64
C LEU A 30 -8.61 -1.72 -13.80
N SER A 31 -9.65 -2.32 -14.41
CA SER A 31 -10.52 -3.29 -13.75
C SER A 31 -9.77 -4.56 -13.31
N ASP A 32 -8.87 -5.07 -14.15
CA ASP A 32 -8.07 -6.26 -13.82
C ASP A 32 -7.10 -5.94 -12.68
N SER A 33 -6.42 -4.80 -12.76
CA SER A 33 -5.50 -4.33 -11.70
C SER A 33 -6.21 -4.08 -10.37
N LEU A 34 -7.45 -3.56 -10.39
CA LEU A 34 -8.27 -3.40 -9.18
C LEU A 34 -8.68 -4.75 -8.59
N THR A 35 -9.02 -5.72 -9.43
CA THR A 35 -9.38 -7.07 -9.01
C THR A 35 -8.19 -7.79 -8.37
N GLU A 36 -7.00 -7.70 -8.99
CA GLU A 36 -5.77 -8.25 -8.43
C GLU A 36 -5.38 -7.58 -7.12
N LEU A 37 -5.53 -6.26 -7.01
CA LEU A 37 -5.29 -5.54 -5.76
C LEU A 37 -6.23 -6.01 -4.65
N GLN A 38 -7.51 -6.22 -4.94
CA GLN A 38 -8.48 -6.72 -3.97
C GLN A 38 -8.14 -8.14 -3.51
N ALA A 39 -7.79 -9.04 -4.43
CA ALA A 39 -7.36 -10.40 -4.11
C ALA A 39 -6.10 -10.40 -3.23
N PHE A 40 -5.10 -9.61 -3.59
CA PHE A 40 -3.87 -9.45 -2.81
C PHE A 40 -4.15 -8.88 -1.41
N GLN A 41 -5.01 -7.86 -1.31
CA GLN A 41 -5.38 -7.28 -0.01
C GLN A 41 -6.10 -8.27 0.90
N ALA A 42 -6.93 -9.15 0.34
CA ALA A 42 -7.59 -10.21 1.10
C ALA A 42 -6.58 -11.25 1.61
N GLU A 43 -5.71 -11.74 0.73
CA GLU A 43 -4.69 -12.73 1.10
C GLU A 43 -3.70 -12.20 2.17
N VAL A 44 -3.21 -10.96 1.96
CA VAL A 44 -2.28 -10.32 2.90
C VAL A 44 -3.00 -9.90 4.18
N GLY A 45 -4.29 -9.60 4.12
CA GLY A 45 -5.08 -9.11 5.24
C GLY A 45 -5.13 -10.08 6.41
N ASP A 46 -5.38 -11.36 6.14
CA ASP A 46 -5.43 -12.40 7.18
C ASP A 46 -4.06 -12.66 7.79
N ALA A 47 -3.02 -12.81 6.96
CA ALA A 47 -1.64 -12.97 7.44
C ALA A 47 -1.17 -11.76 8.25
N LYS A 48 -1.54 -10.55 7.83
CA LYS A 48 -1.25 -9.31 8.54
C LYS A 48 -1.94 -9.25 9.89
N ARG A 49 -3.22 -9.65 9.96
CA ARG A 49 -4.00 -9.68 11.20
C ARG A 49 -3.41 -10.64 12.20
N GLU A 50 -3.06 -11.87 11.77
CA GLU A 50 -2.40 -12.86 12.59
C GLU A 50 -1.05 -12.38 13.11
N PHE A 51 -0.23 -11.78 12.24
CA PHE A 51 1.06 -11.22 12.63
C PHE A 51 0.89 -10.10 13.68
N VAL A 52 -0.04 -9.18 13.47
CA VAL A 52 -0.32 -8.09 14.42
C VAL A 52 -0.76 -8.65 15.77
N GLN A 53 -1.62 -9.68 15.79
CA GLN A 53 -2.04 -10.33 17.03
C GLN A 53 -0.87 -10.93 17.80
N GLN A 54 0.03 -11.63 17.11
CA GLN A 54 1.22 -12.24 17.73
C GLN A 54 2.20 -11.19 18.25
N GLN A 55 2.37 -10.06 17.55
CA GLN A 55 3.36 -9.04 17.87
C GLN A 55 2.91 -8.10 18.99
N LEU A 56 1.62 -7.86 19.14
CA LEU A 56 1.12 -6.90 20.12
C LEU A 56 0.84 -7.51 21.50
N ASP A 57 0.74 -8.84 21.61
CA ASP A 57 0.43 -9.52 22.86
C ASP A 57 -0.74 -8.83 23.61
N LEU A 58 -1.87 -8.71 22.92
CA LEU A 58 -3.04 -8.01 23.41
C LEU A 58 -3.75 -8.82 24.49
N THR A 59 -4.09 -8.18 25.59
CA THR A 59 -5.05 -8.75 26.53
C THR A 59 -6.45 -8.80 25.90
N GLU A 60 -7.36 -9.61 26.44
CA GLU A 60 -8.73 -9.71 25.93
C GLU A 60 -9.45 -8.35 25.93
N ALA A 61 -9.26 -7.56 27.00
CA ALA A 61 -9.83 -6.22 27.13
C ALA A 61 -9.26 -5.22 26.11
N GLU A 62 -7.99 -5.33 25.74
CA GLU A 62 -7.34 -4.51 24.71
C GLU A 62 -7.80 -4.94 23.32
N ALA A 63 -7.85 -6.26 23.08
CA ALA A 63 -8.20 -6.83 21.76
C ALA A 63 -9.57 -6.37 21.29
N GLY A 64 -10.60 -6.41 22.15
CA GLY A 64 -11.95 -6.00 21.80
C GLY A 64 -12.06 -4.54 21.28
N LYS A 65 -11.23 -3.64 21.82
CA LYS A 65 -11.19 -2.22 21.40
C LYS A 65 -10.24 -2.00 20.23
N PHE A 66 -9.12 -2.70 20.20
CA PHE A 66 -8.09 -2.57 19.18
C PHE A 66 -8.60 -2.99 17.80
N TRP A 67 -9.26 -4.15 17.69
CA TRP A 67 -9.66 -4.68 16.40
C TRP A 67 -10.66 -3.79 15.66
N SER A 68 -11.55 -3.12 16.37
CA SER A 68 -12.46 -2.14 15.75
C SER A 68 -11.70 -0.97 15.12
N ILE A 69 -10.65 -0.47 15.80
CA ILE A 69 -9.81 0.62 15.29
C ILE A 69 -8.95 0.13 14.12
N TYR A 70 -8.42 -1.10 14.21
CA TYR A 70 -7.67 -1.76 13.15
C TYR A 70 -8.51 -1.90 11.88
N ASP A 71 -9.72 -2.44 11.98
CA ASP A 71 -10.61 -2.66 10.83
C ASP A 71 -10.98 -1.33 10.14
N GLU A 72 -11.27 -0.26 10.92
CA GLU A 72 -11.48 1.08 10.37
C GLU A 72 -10.24 1.61 9.65
N HIS A 73 -9.05 1.41 10.24
CA HIS A 73 -7.79 1.80 9.62
C HIS A 73 -7.57 1.06 8.29
N GLN A 74 -7.73 -0.28 8.26
CA GLN A 74 -7.55 -1.08 7.06
C GLN A 74 -8.54 -0.70 5.95
N THR A 75 -9.80 -0.46 6.31
CA THR A 75 -10.82 0.01 5.37
C THR A 75 -10.42 1.36 4.75
N SER A 76 -9.95 2.29 5.56
CA SER A 76 -9.50 3.60 5.06
C SER A 76 -8.23 3.48 4.18
N LEU A 77 -7.30 2.60 4.54
CA LEU A 77 -6.12 2.31 3.72
C LEU A 77 -6.49 1.70 2.37
N SER A 78 -7.49 0.81 2.33
CA SER A 78 -7.93 0.20 1.07
C SER A 78 -8.46 1.25 0.08
N VAL A 79 -9.16 2.27 0.58
CA VAL A 79 -9.60 3.41 -0.25
C VAL A 79 -8.41 4.19 -0.80
N LEU A 80 -7.40 4.49 0.03
CA LEU A 80 -6.19 5.20 -0.42
C LEU A 80 -5.39 4.37 -1.42
N ASN A 81 -5.28 3.06 -1.23
CA ASN A 81 -4.59 2.17 -2.15
C ASN A 81 -5.30 2.10 -3.51
N ARG A 82 -6.62 2.08 -3.53
CA ARG A 82 -7.39 2.15 -4.77
C ARG A 82 -7.15 3.47 -5.51
N ARG A 83 -7.24 4.61 -4.82
CA ARG A 83 -6.93 5.93 -5.40
C ARG A 83 -5.52 5.98 -5.98
N ARG A 84 -4.55 5.41 -5.26
CA ARG A 84 -3.15 5.34 -5.74
C ARG A 84 -3.06 4.53 -7.03
N LEU A 85 -3.72 3.38 -7.11
CA LEU A 85 -3.73 2.56 -8.32
C LEU A 85 -4.39 3.30 -9.50
N GLU A 86 -5.55 3.92 -9.27
CA GLU A 86 -6.24 4.74 -10.28
C GLU A 86 -5.34 5.88 -10.79
N ASN A 87 -4.61 6.54 -9.89
CA ASN A 87 -3.68 7.61 -10.24
C ASN A 87 -2.47 7.10 -11.03
N ILE A 88 -1.94 5.91 -10.71
CA ILE A 88 -0.86 5.25 -11.47
C ILE A 88 -1.35 4.94 -12.89
N HIS A 89 -2.57 4.42 -13.06
CA HIS A 89 -3.14 4.17 -14.38
C HIS A 89 -3.34 5.46 -15.18
N ALA A 90 -3.79 6.53 -14.54
CA ALA A 90 -3.91 7.85 -15.19
C ALA A 90 -2.54 8.38 -15.66
N PHE A 91 -1.50 8.23 -14.81
CA PHE A 91 -0.13 8.57 -15.21
C PHE A 91 0.35 7.71 -16.38
N ALA A 92 0.16 6.39 -16.31
CA ALA A 92 0.58 5.47 -17.38
C ALA A 92 -0.09 5.80 -18.71
N ALA A 93 -1.36 6.20 -18.72
CA ALA A 93 -2.06 6.65 -19.92
C ALA A 93 -1.41 7.90 -20.53
N LEU A 94 -1.04 8.89 -19.72
CA LEU A 94 -0.34 10.09 -20.18
C LEU A 94 1.06 9.75 -20.71
N PHE A 95 1.79 8.92 -19.98
CA PHE A 95 3.15 8.51 -20.34
C PHE A 95 3.18 7.77 -21.68
N ASN A 96 2.30 6.77 -21.86
CA ASN A 96 2.23 5.97 -23.08
C ASN A 96 1.75 6.78 -24.30
N ALA A 97 0.93 7.79 -24.08
CA ALA A 97 0.47 8.69 -25.13
C ALA A 97 1.47 9.81 -25.46
N VAL A 98 2.60 9.89 -24.74
CA VAL A 98 3.55 11.02 -24.82
C VAL A 98 2.78 12.36 -24.71
N SER A 99 1.85 12.41 -23.76
CA SER A 99 0.89 13.52 -23.66
C SER A 99 1.55 14.80 -23.15
N THR A 100 1.24 15.90 -23.79
CA THR A 100 1.60 17.27 -23.34
C THR A 100 0.43 17.96 -22.62
N ASP A 101 -0.62 17.25 -22.25
CA ASP A 101 -1.77 17.81 -21.55
C ASP A 101 -1.38 18.22 -20.12
N THR A 102 -1.13 19.52 -19.98
CA THR A 102 -0.74 20.14 -18.71
C THR A 102 -1.84 20.01 -17.62
N ALA A 103 -3.12 20.05 -18.01
CA ALA A 103 -4.22 19.96 -17.07
C ALA A 103 -4.31 18.54 -16.49
N ALA A 104 -4.23 17.52 -17.33
CA ALA A 104 -4.23 16.12 -16.93
C ALA A 104 -2.97 15.77 -16.10
N GLY A 105 -1.79 16.22 -16.51
CA GLY A 105 -0.55 16.04 -15.74
C GLY A 105 -0.63 16.72 -14.36
N THR A 106 -1.19 17.92 -14.31
CA THR A 106 -1.42 18.62 -13.03
C THR A 106 -2.38 17.87 -12.12
N ALA A 107 -3.45 17.27 -12.65
CA ALA A 107 -4.41 16.49 -11.91
C ALA A 107 -3.75 15.25 -11.27
N VAL A 108 -2.96 14.50 -12.05
CA VAL A 108 -2.20 13.34 -11.57
C VAL A 108 -1.24 13.71 -10.45
N ALA A 109 -0.48 14.80 -10.61
CA ALA A 109 0.45 15.26 -9.59
C ALA A 109 -0.26 15.68 -8.29
N LYS A 110 -1.37 16.43 -8.39
CA LYS A 110 -2.17 16.86 -7.24
C LYS A 110 -2.76 15.66 -6.48
N GLU A 111 -3.28 14.66 -7.20
CA GLU A 111 -3.84 13.46 -6.59
C GLU A 111 -2.77 12.65 -5.86
N ALA A 112 -1.57 12.49 -6.44
CA ALA A 112 -0.45 11.85 -5.76
C ALA A 112 -0.13 12.52 -4.42
N LEU A 113 -0.03 13.85 -4.38
CA LEU A 113 0.23 14.63 -3.17
C LEU A 113 -0.93 14.55 -2.16
N ALA A 114 -2.16 14.54 -2.64
CA ALA A 114 -3.34 14.40 -1.78
C ALA A 114 -3.36 13.02 -1.09
N ILE A 115 -3.06 11.95 -1.81
CA ILE A 115 -2.98 10.61 -1.23
C ILE A 115 -1.92 10.53 -0.11
N GLU A 116 -0.74 11.14 -0.29
CA GLU A 116 0.30 11.18 0.75
C GLU A 116 -0.17 11.95 1.99
N THR A 117 -0.85 13.07 1.78
CA THR A 117 -1.41 13.90 2.86
C THR A 117 -2.49 13.14 3.64
N ASP A 118 -3.41 12.49 2.94
CA ASP A 118 -4.51 11.74 3.52
C ASP A 118 -3.99 10.51 4.29
N GLU A 119 -2.93 9.86 3.80
CA GLU A 119 -2.29 8.73 4.46
C GLU A 119 -1.63 9.16 5.79
N ALA A 120 -0.98 10.32 5.82
CA ALA A 120 -0.41 10.88 7.04
C ALA A 120 -1.52 11.25 8.05
N ALA A 121 -2.62 11.87 7.58
CA ALA A 121 -3.78 12.20 8.40
C ALA A 121 -4.45 10.95 8.98
N LEU A 122 -4.62 9.89 8.18
CA LEU A 122 -5.14 8.60 8.64
C LEU A 122 -4.27 8.00 9.74
N THR A 123 -2.95 8.04 9.58
CA THR A 123 -2.00 7.55 10.59
C THR A 123 -2.14 8.32 11.90
N GLN A 124 -2.25 9.66 11.85
CA GLN A 124 -2.46 10.51 13.03
C GLN A 124 -3.79 10.23 13.71
N LYS A 125 -4.88 10.07 12.94
CA LYS A 125 -6.21 9.71 13.44
C LYS A 125 -6.16 8.37 14.17
N THR A 126 -5.52 7.37 13.58
CA THR A 126 -5.36 6.03 14.15
C THR A 126 -4.55 6.07 15.45
N PHE A 127 -3.42 6.77 15.47
CA PHE A 127 -2.66 7.02 16.70
C PHE A 127 -3.52 7.64 17.79
N GLY A 128 -4.29 8.69 17.45
CA GLY A 128 -5.19 9.38 18.38
C GLY A 128 -6.23 8.46 19.04
N LYS A 129 -6.69 7.42 18.32
CA LYS A 129 -7.60 6.39 18.84
C LYS A 129 -6.86 5.34 19.66
N LEU A 130 -5.77 4.78 19.13
CA LEU A 130 -5.03 3.68 19.76
C LEU A 130 -4.45 4.05 21.13
N LYS A 131 -3.88 5.27 21.27
CA LYS A 131 -3.32 5.73 22.56
C LYS A 131 -4.32 5.82 23.71
N LYS A 132 -5.63 5.74 23.41
CA LYS A 132 -6.70 5.74 24.42
C LYS A 132 -7.07 4.34 24.88
N VAL A 133 -6.68 3.31 24.15
CA VAL A 133 -7.11 1.92 24.36
C VAL A 133 -5.96 0.95 24.57
N LEU A 134 -4.75 1.34 24.17
CA LEU A 134 -3.53 0.54 24.32
C LEU A 134 -2.44 1.28 25.12
N PRO A 135 -1.55 0.55 25.79
CA PRO A 135 -0.27 1.07 26.27
C PRO A 135 0.51 1.69 25.12
N ILE A 136 1.21 2.80 25.40
CA ILE A 136 1.90 3.57 24.38
C ILE A 136 2.91 2.73 23.57
N MET A 137 3.60 1.79 24.19
CA MET A 137 4.58 0.94 23.50
C MET A 137 3.92 -0.04 22.51
N LYS A 138 2.73 -0.56 22.83
CA LYS A 138 1.94 -1.38 21.89
C LYS A 138 1.42 -0.52 20.72
N THR A 139 0.99 0.71 21.01
CA THR A 139 0.59 1.68 19.99
C THR A 139 1.74 1.99 19.03
N ILE A 140 2.93 2.31 19.56
CA ILE A 140 4.13 2.57 18.74
C ILE A 140 4.49 1.35 17.90
N ARG A 141 4.47 0.15 18.48
CA ARG A 141 4.79 -1.10 17.76
C ARG A 141 3.86 -1.33 16.57
N TYR A 142 2.56 -1.11 16.76
CA TYR A 142 1.59 -1.19 15.65
C TYR A 142 1.89 -0.19 14.53
N LEU A 143 2.13 1.08 14.88
CA LEU A 143 2.43 2.12 13.89
C LEU A 143 3.76 1.85 13.16
N GLN A 144 4.77 1.34 13.85
CA GLN A 144 6.03 0.93 13.24
C GLN A 144 5.84 -0.22 12.25
N PHE A 145 4.99 -1.19 12.59
CA PHE A 145 4.65 -2.29 11.69
C PHE A 145 3.96 -1.78 10.42
N GLU A 146 2.91 -0.95 10.57
CA GLU A 146 2.22 -0.33 9.43
C GLU A 146 3.18 0.50 8.56
N SER A 147 4.07 1.28 9.20
CA SER A 147 5.06 2.09 8.49
C SER A 147 6.05 1.24 7.67
N LYS A 148 6.51 0.11 8.22
CA LYS A 148 7.42 -0.79 7.51
C LYS A 148 6.76 -1.44 6.31
N LEU A 149 5.52 -1.94 6.46
CA LEU A 149 4.76 -2.51 5.32
C LEU A 149 4.55 -1.47 4.22
N ARG A 150 4.21 -0.25 4.59
CA ARG A 150 4.01 0.86 3.66
C ARG A 150 5.30 1.23 2.91
N ALA A 151 6.42 1.25 3.61
CA ALA A 151 7.71 1.54 3.00
C ALA A 151 8.10 0.48 1.95
N ILE A 152 7.84 -0.80 2.24
CA ILE A 152 8.07 -1.90 1.29
C ILE A 152 7.18 -1.72 0.04
N LEU A 153 5.87 -1.47 0.24
CA LEU A 153 4.95 -1.26 -0.87
C LEU A 153 5.35 -0.05 -1.73
N LYS A 154 5.69 1.08 -1.10
CA LYS A 154 6.14 2.28 -1.83
C LYS A 154 7.42 2.04 -2.61
N PHE A 155 8.37 1.29 -2.05
CA PHE A 155 9.60 0.93 -2.74
C PHE A 155 9.33 0.08 -3.98
N GLN A 156 8.46 -0.94 -3.86
CA GLN A 156 8.08 -1.78 -5.00
C GLN A 156 7.39 -0.96 -6.11
N LEU A 157 6.41 -0.13 -5.75
CA LEU A 157 5.73 0.74 -6.72
C LEU A 157 6.70 1.72 -7.39
N ALA A 158 7.62 2.32 -6.64
CA ALA A 158 8.61 3.25 -7.18
C ALA A 158 9.55 2.60 -8.20
N ALA A 159 9.84 1.31 -8.06
CA ALA A 159 10.68 0.57 -9.00
C ALA A 159 9.99 0.34 -10.36
N GLU A 160 8.65 0.29 -10.38
CA GLU A 160 7.87 0.00 -11.59
C GLU A 160 7.40 1.28 -12.34
N ILE A 161 7.37 2.43 -11.67
CA ILE A 161 6.87 3.67 -12.25
C ILE A 161 8.03 4.45 -12.90
N PRO A 162 8.02 4.65 -14.24
CA PRO A 162 9.06 5.41 -14.91
C PRO A 162 8.96 6.90 -14.58
N TYR A 163 10.08 7.62 -14.76
CA TYR A 163 10.06 9.09 -14.71
C TYR A 163 9.28 9.68 -15.87
N ALA A 164 8.54 10.76 -15.61
CA ALA A 164 7.91 11.54 -16.68
C ALA A 164 8.99 12.02 -17.65
N GLN A 165 8.66 11.94 -18.96
CA GLN A 165 9.55 12.47 -19.99
C GLN A 165 9.38 13.99 -20.08
N PRO A 166 10.47 14.76 -20.36
CA PRO A 166 10.41 16.20 -20.50
C PRO A 166 9.65 16.66 -21.75
#